data_0f7c1845f0ad1733b822836c2f72b9dd
#
_entry.id   0f7c1845f0ad1733b822836c2f72b9dd
#
_cell.length_a   1.000
_cell.length_b   1.000
_cell.length_c   1.000
_cell.angle_alpha   90.00
_cell.angle_beta   90.00
_cell.angle_gamma   90.00
#
_symmetry.space_group_name_H-M   'P 1'
#
loop_
_entity.id
_entity.type
_entity.pdbx_description
1 polymer ?
#
loop_
_entity_poly.entity_id
_entity_poly.type
_entity_poly.pdbx_seq_one_letter_code
_entity_poly.pdbx_strand_id
1 'polypeptide(L)'
;MSTNSQVKLARWSIGLVCIAVAFAVILFYPIPSLLEWQSPLLKKAFFILLLSSCLCLWRILRGPTPSDRAAALDILGILILGFCALLGIPTGRDWYIDIGIAWALQSFISILAFGKYLEGRSFDE
;
A
#
# COMPACT_ATOMS: atom_id res chain seq x y z
N MET A 1 -12.86 16.81 -29.80
CA MET A 1 -12.29 16.04 -28.67
C MET A 1 -10.84 16.46 -28.56
N SER A 2 -10.48 17.21 -27.50
CA SER A 2 -9.20 17.92 -27.45
C SER A 2 -8.01 16.96 -27.29
N THR A 3 -6.93 17.24 -27.99
CA THR A 3 -5.62 16.54 -27.91
C THR A 3 -5.14 16.30 -26.46
N ASN A 4 -5.51 17.15 -25.53
CA ASN A 4 -5.18 17.04 -24.10
C ASN A 4 -5.84 15.84 -23.39
N SER A 5 -7.02 15.42 -23.81
CA SER A 5 -7.70 14.23 -23.21
C SER A 5 -7.04 12.93 -23.66
N GLN A 6 -6.61 12.86 -24.92
CA GLN A 6 -5.92 11.68 -25.47
C GLN A 6 -4.54 11.48 -24.82
N VAL A 7 -3.80 12.57 -24.59
CA VAL A 7 -2.50 12.51 -23.91
C VAL A 7 -2.65 12.07 -22.44
N LYS A 8 -3.69 12.52 -21.75
CA LYS A 8 -3.98 12.07 -20.38
C LYS A 8 -4.32 10.59 -20.34
N LEU A 9 -5.20 10.12 -21.23
CA LEU A 9 -5.56 8.70 -21.33
C LEU A 9 -4.36 7.81 -21.68
N ALA A 10 -3.51 8.24 -22.62
CA ALA A 10 -2.29 7.52 -22.97
C ALA A 10 -1.30 7.41 -21.79
N ARG A 11 -1.14 8.46 -21.00
CA ARG A 11 -0.30 8.42 -19.78
C ARG A 11 -0.85 7.51 -18.71
N TRP A 12 -2.17 7.43 -18.55
CA TRP A 12 -2.84 6.52 -17.63
C TRP A 12 -2.71 5.06 -18.07
N SER A 13 -2.89 4.77 -19.36
CA SER A 13 -2.74 3.43 -19.91
C SER A 13 -1.31 2.91 -19.82
N ILE A 14 -0.31 3.76 -20.07
CA ILE A 14 1.11 3.41 -19.90
C ILE A 14 1.41 3.06 -18.43
N GLY A 15 0.91 3.84 -17.48
CA GLY A 15 1.08 3.55 -16.05
C GLY A 15 0.47 2.20 -15.66
N LEU A 16 -0.74 1.89 -16.10
CA LEU A 16 -1.40 0.61 -15.86
C LEU A 16 -0.64 -0.56 -16.47
N VAL A 17 -0.14 -0.40 -17.70
CA VAL A 17 0.67 -1.44 -18.37
C VAL A 17 1.99 -1.68 -17.62
N CYS A 18 2.67 -0.63 -17.18
CA CYS A 18 3.90 -0.77 -16.38
C CYS A 18 3.64 -1.51 -15.06
N ILE A 19 2.53 -1.23 -14.37
CA ILE A 19 2.14 -1.93 -13.14
C ILE A 19 1.82 -3.40 -13.43
N ALA A 20 1.07 -3.68 -14.49
CA ALA A 20 0.71 -5.04 -14.89
C ALA A 20 1.96 -5.85 -15.28
N VAL A 21 2.90 -5.24 -16.00
CA VAL A 21 4.19 -5.87 -16.36
C VAL A 21 5.03 -6.14 -15.11
N ALA A 22 5.14 -5.18 -14.19
CA ALA A 22 5.87 -5.38 -12.94
C ALA A 22 5.27 -6.52 -12.11
N PHE A 23 3.94 -6.59 -12.04
CA PHE A 23 3.23 -7.65 -11.35
C PHE A 23 3.45 -9.02 -12.02
N ALA A 24 3.40 -9.08 -13.35
CA ALA A 24 3.69 -10.28 -14.11
C ALA A 24 5.14 -10.74 -13.92
N VAL A 25 6.10 -9.82 -13.93
CA VAL A 25 7.51 -10.12 -13.68
C VAL A 25 7.70 -10.72 -12.28
N ILE A 26 7.09 -10.15 -11.24
CA ILE A 26 7.16 -10.68 -9.87
C ILE A 26 6.56 -12.10 -9.78
N LEU A 27 5.47 -12.37 -10.49
CA LEU A 27 4.82 -13.68 -10.46
C LEU A 27 5.62 -14.76 -11.22
N PHE A 28 6.17 -14.42 -12.39
CA PHE A 28 6.76 -15.40 -13.30
C PHE A 28 8.29 -15.51 -13.21
N TYR A 29 8.97 -14.46 -12.73
CA TYR A 29 10.43 -14.50 -12.65
C TYR A 29 10.90 -15.21 -11.36
N PRO A 30 11.92 -16.08 -11.44
CA PRO A 30 12.53 -16.65 -10.24
C PRO A 30 13.26 -15.53 -9.49
N ILE A 31 12.73 -15.15 -8.32
CA ILE A 31 13.30 -14.09 -7.50
C ILE A 31 14.63 -14.57 -6.93
N PRO A 32 15.73 -13.79 -7.10
CA PRO A 32 17.04 -14.16 -6.56
C PRO A 32 17.00 -14.36 -5.04
N SER A 33 17.91 -15.17 -4.52
CA SER A 33 18.01 -15.64 -3.13
C SER A 33 18.39 -14.56 -2.11
N LEU A 34 17.94 -13.32 -2.30
CA LEU A 34 18.21 -12.20 -1.38
C LEU A 34 17.54 -12.36 -0.01
N LEU A 35 16.50 -13.20 0.07
CA LEU A 35 15.85 -13.59 1.32
C LEU A 35 15.89 -15.12 1.42
N GLU A 36 16.57 -15.66 2.42
CA GLU A 36 16.64 -17.09 2.72
C GLU A 36 15.32 -17.64 3.30
N TRP A 37 14.19 -17.25 2.73
CA TRP A 37 12.90 -17.79 3.13
C TRP A 37 12.64 -19.13 2.47
N GLN A 38 12.20 -20.08 3.28
CA GLN A 38 12.00 -21.48 2.87
C GLN A 38 10.92 -21.64 1.79
N SER A 39 9.95 -20.72 1.68
CA SER A 39 8.86 -20.82 0.70
C SER A 39 8.94 -19.75 -0.40
N PRO A 40 8.87 -20.15 -1.68
CA PRO A 40 8.88 -19.22 -2.80
C PRO A 40 7.62 -18.33 -2.82
N LEU A 41 6.54 -18.77 -2.19
CA LEU A 41 5.26 -18.07 -2.11
C LEU A 41 5.38 -16.83 -1.21
N LEU A 42 6.04 -16.94 -0.06
CA LEU A 42 6.28 -15.82 0.84
C LEU A 42 7.14 -14.73 0.20
N LYS A 43 8.17 -15.14 -0.55
CA LYS A 43 9.01 -14.18 -1.31
C LYS A 43 8.16 -13.38 -2.32
N LYS A 44 7.33 -14.04 -3.11
CA LYS A 44 6.46 -13.38 -4.07
C LYS A 44 5.48 -12.42 -3.38
N ALA A 45 4.85 -12.85 -2.28
CA ALA A 45 3.95 -12.02 -1.51
C ALA A 45 4.65 -10.77 -0.96
N PHE A 46 5.87 -10.90 -0.46
CA PHE A 46 6.68 -9.77 0.01
C PHE A 46 6.94 -8.73 -1.08
N PHE A 47 7.34 -9.16 -2.27
CA PHE A 47 7.58 -8.23 -3.39
C PHE A 47 6.29 -7.57 -3.90
N ILE A 48 5.16 -8.28 -3.88
CA ILE A 48 3.85 -7.71 -4.22
C ILE A 48 3.47 -6.62 -3.22
N LEU A 49 3.62 -6.86 -1.92
CA LEU A 49 3.38 -5.86 -0.88
C LEU A 49 4.31 -4.65 -1.02
N LEU A 50 5.59 -4.89 -1.36
CA LEU A 50 6.56 -3.84 -1.57
C LEU A 50 6.17 -2.93 -2.74
N LEU A 51 5.79 -3.53 -3.87
CA LEU A 51 5.29 -2.81 -5.03
C LEU A 51 4.04 -2.00 -4.69
N SER A 52 3.08 -2.61 -3.99
CA SER A 52 1.85 -1.96 -3.55
C SER A 52 2.13 -0.78 -2.63
N SER A 53 3.10 -0.91 -1.70
CA SER A 53 3.52 0.19 -0.82
C SER A 53 4.14 1.35 -1.60
N CYS A 54 4.96 1.07 -2.61
CA CYS A 54 5.52 2.10 -3.49
C CYS A 54 4.42 2.87 -4.24
N LEU A 55 3.39 2.17 -4.72
CA LEU A 55 2.25 2.81 -5.39
C LEU A 55 1.42 3.66 -4.43
N CYS A 56 1.20 3.20 -3.20
CA CYS A 56 0.53 3.98 -2.16
C CYS A 56 1.32 5.25 -1.81
N LEU A 57 2.64 5.14 -1.62
CA LEU A 57 3.51 6.30 -1.37
C LEU A 57 3.46 7.29 -2.52
N TRP A 58 3.50 6.81 -3.76
CA TRP A 58 3.33 7.66 -4.94
C TRP A 58 2.00 8.39 -4.91
N ARG A 59 0.90 7.72 -4.53
CA ARG A 59 -0.43 8.31 -4.43
C ARG A 59 -0.51 9.36 -3.31
N ILE A 60 0.13 9.13 -2.17
CA ILE A 60 0.22 10.10 -1.06
C ILE A 60 0.92 11.38 -1.54
N LEU A 61 2.02 11.26 -2.28
CA LEU A 61 2.78 12.40 -2.77
C LEU A 61 2.08 13.16 -3.89
N ARG A 62 1.34 12.46 -4.75
CA ARG A 62 0.73 13.00 -5.98
C ARG A 62 -0.79 13.14 -5.94
N GLY A 63 -1.45 12.71 -4.88
CA GLY A 63 -2.91 12.76 -4.75
C GLY A 63 -3.45 14.19 -4.90
N PRO A 64 -4.46 14.41 -5.76
CA PRO A 64 -4.98 15.74 -6.06
C PRO A 64 -5.77 16.35 -4.90
N THR A 65 -6.38 15.53 -4.06
CA THR A 65 -7.21 15.97 -2.94
C THR A 65 -6.66 15.47 -1.59
N PRO A 66 -6.90 16.20 -0.48
CA PRO A 66 -6.55 15.72 0.86
C PRO A 66 -7.20 14.38 1.21
N SER A 67 -8.44 14.15 0.78
CA SER A 67 -9.15 12.88 0.98
C SER A 67 -8.50 11.70 0.24
N ASP A 68 -7.98 11.93 -0.96
CA ASP A 68 -7.23 10.91 -1.72
C ASP A 68 -5.94 10.48 -1.00
N ARG A 69 -5.23 11.45 -0.40
CA ARG A 69 -4.02 11.19 0.38
C ARG A 69 -4.32 10.46 1.67
N ALA A 70 -5.41 10.82 2.35
CA ALA A 70 -5.87 10.15 3.57
C ALA A 70 -6.26 8.70 3.28
N ALA A 71 -7.02 8.44 2.21
CA ALA A 71 -7.36 7.08 1.79
C ALA A 71 -6.11 6.25 1.44
N ALA A 72 -5.11 6.85 0.79
CA ALA A 72 -3.86 6.15 0.48
C ALA A 72 -3.04 5.84 1.75
N LEU A 73 -3.05 6.71 2.76
CA LEU A 73 -2.42 6.46 4.06
C LEU A 73 -3.08 5.28 4.79
N ASP A 74 -4.40 5.16 4.73
CA ASP A 74 -5.13 4.04 5.31
C ASP A 74 -4.76 2.71 4.64
N ILE A 75 -4.74 2.68 3.30
CA ILE A 75 -4.31 1.50 2.55
C ILE A 75 -2.86 1.13 2.90
N LEU A 76 -1.97 2.12 3.07
CA LEU A 76 -0.60 1.87 3.51
C LEU A 76 -0.54 1.22 4.89
N GLY A 77 -1.42 1.62 5.81
CA GLY A 77 -1.56 0.98 7.13
C GLY A 77 -1.90 -0.50 7.03
N ILE A 78 -2.84 -0.86 6.16
CA ILE A 78 -3.20 -2.27 5.89
C ILE A 78 -2.02 -3.04 5.29
N LEU A 79 -1.24 -2.42 4.39
CA LEU A 79 -0.04 -3.05 3.82
C LEU A 79 1.04 -3.30 4.88
N ILE A 80 1.21 -2.39 5.84
CA ILE A 80 2.14 -2.58 6.97
C ILE A 80 1.70 -3.78 7.83
N LEU A 81 0.41 -3.92 8.12
CA LEU A 81 -0.14 -5.11 8.78
C LEU A 81 0.20 -6.39 7.98
N GLY A 82 0.04 -6.36 6.66
CA GLY A 82 0.43 -7.45 5.77
C GLY A 82 1.92 -7.80 5.86
N PHE A 83 2.80 -6.80 5.92
CA PHE A 83 4.24 -7.01 6.13
C PHE A 83 4.53 -7.65 7.49
N CYS A 84 3.88 -7.18 8.57
CA CYS A 84 4.04 -7.76 9.89
C CYS A 84 3.64 -9.24 9.91
N ALA A 85 2.51 -9.58 9.32
CA ALA A 85 2.05 -10.97 9.20
C ALA A 85 3.04 -11.83 8.40
N LEU A 86 3.51 -11.31 7.25
CA LEU A 86 4.49 -12.01 6.39
C LEU A 86 5.83 -12.25 7.07
N LEU A 87 6.30 -11.31 7.89
CA LEU A 87 7.54 -11.45 8.66
C LEU A 87 7.37 -12.34 9.90
N GLY A 88 6.19 -12.33 10.50
CA GLY A 88 5.86 -13.17 11.65
C GLY A 88 5.93 -14.67 11.35
N ILE A 89 5.42 -15.08 10.17
CA ILE A 89 5.36 -16.50 9.77
C ILE A 89 6.75 -17.17 9.76
N PRO A 90 7.76 -16.68 9.02
CA PRO A 90 9.06 -17.33 8.93
C PRO A 90 9.93 -17.14 10.17
N THR A 91 9.73 -16.04 10.92
CA THR A 91 10.53 -15.74 12.12
C THR A 91 9.99 -16.39 13.38
N GLY A 92 8.70 -16.80 13.38
CA GLY A 92 8.04 -17.40 14.54
C GLY A 92 7.97 -16.45 15.75
N ARG A 93 8.00 -15.14 15.52
CA ARG A 93 8.02 -14.13 16.59
C ARG A 93 6.68 -13.42 16.67
N ASP A 94 6.01 -13.56 17.79
CA ASP A 94 4.64 -13.03 18.01
C ASP A 94 4.58 -11.50 18.05
N TRP A 95 5.66 -10.83 18.43
CA TRP A 95 5.69 -9.37 18.51
C TRP A 95 5.46 -8.65 17.16
N TYR A 96 5.65 -9.32 16.01
CA TYR A 96 5.27 -8.75 14.71
C TYR A 96 3.76 -8.52 14.60
N ILE A 97 2.96 -9.43 15.15
CA ILE A 97 1.50 -9.32 15.17
C ILE A 97 1.07 -8.17 16.06
N ASP A 98 1.71 -8.01 17.23
CA ASP A 98 1.43 -6.91 18.15
C ASP A 98 1.66 -5.54 17.51
N ILE A 99 2.77 -5.39 16.78
CA ILE A 99 3.07 -4.18 16.00
C ILE A 99 1.99 -3.95 14.94
N GLY A 100 1.59 -5.00 14.23
CA GLY A 100 0.54 -4.92 13.21
C GLY A 100 -0.79 -4.45 13.79
N ILE A 101 -1.20 -4.98 14.93
CA ILE A 101 -2.43 -4.59 15.64
C ILE A 101 -2.35 -3.13 16.08
N ALA A 102 -1.22 -2.72 16.68
CA ALA A 102 -1.02 -1.33 17.11
C ALA A 102 -1.13 -0.36 15.93
N TRP A 103 -0.57 -0.73 14.78
CA TRP A 103 -0.65 0.08 13.57
C TRP A 103 -2.07 0.16 12.99
N ALA A 104 -2.81 -0.95 13.00
CA ALA A 104 -4.20 -1.00 12.56
C ALA A 104 -5.10 -0.09 13.42
N LEU A 105 -4.90 -0.10 14.75
CA LEU A 105 -5.62 0.78 15.67
C LEU A 105 -5.30 2.26 15.42
N GLN A 106 -4.04 2.59 15.17
CA GLN A 106 -3.62 3.95 14.83
C GLN A 106 -4.28 4.43 13.53
N SER A 107 -4.35 3.59 12.51
CA SER A 107 -5.01 3.88 11.23
C SER A 107 -6.49 4.19 11.42
N PHE A 108 -7.18 3.39 12.24
CA PHE A 108 -8.59 3.60 12.58
C PHE A 108 -8.84 4.95 13.27
N ILE A 109 -8.01 5.30 14.27
CA ILE A 109 -8.11 6.59 14.96
C ILE A 109 -7.87 7.76 14.00
N SER A 110 -6.92 7.63 13.09
CA SER A 110 -6.59 8.64 12.08
C SER A 110 -7.76 8.92 11.15
N ILE A 111 -8.48 7.87 10.70
CA ILE A 111 -9.67 8.01 9.85
C ILE A 111 -10.81 8.69 10.60
N LEU A 112 -11.05 8.33 11.86
CA LEU A 112 -12.08 8.98 12.68
C LEU A 112 -11.79 10.48 12.88
N ALA A 113 -10.54 10.82 13.17
CA ALA A 113 -10.11 12.21 13.32
C ALA A 113 -10.27 12.98 12.01
N PHE A 114 -9.90 12.37 10.87
CA PHE A 114 -10.04 12.97 9.56
C PHE A 114 -11.52 13.15 9.16
N GLY A 115 -12.37 12.17 9.43
CA GLY A 115 -13.81 12.26 9.22
C GLY A 115 -14.41 13.43 9.97
N LYS A 116 -14.08 13.58 11.24
CA LYS A 116 -14.55 14.68 12.08
C LYS A 116 -14.02 16.05 11.59
N TYR A 117 -12.77 16.11 11.16
CA TYR A 117 -12.21 17.32 10.57
C TYR A 117 -12.95 17.76 9.30
N LEU A 118 -13.33 16.81 8.43
CA LEU A 118 -14.11 17.10 7.22
C LEU A 118 -15.55 17.54 7.54
N GLU A 119 -16.13 17.07 8.64
CA GLU A 119 -17.46 17.46 9.10
C GLU A 119 -17.48 18.88 9.69
N GLY A 120 -16.32 19.48 9.94
CA GLY A 120 -16.17 20.85 10.45
C GLY A 120 -16.56 21.01 11.92
N ARG A 121 -16.66 19.92 12.69
CA ARG A 121 -16.95 19.92 14.12
C ARG A 121 -15.69 19.87 14.95
N SER A 122 -15.67 20.64 16.05
CA SER A 122 -14.60 20.56 17.04
C SER A 122 -14.71 19.26 17.86
N PHE A 123 -13.59 18.84 18.48
CA PHE A 123 -13.58 17.62 19.32
C PHE A 123 -14.31 17.80 20.67
N ASP A 124 -14.71 19.03 20.99
CA ASP A 124 -15.30 19.42 22.29
C ASP A 124 -16.84 19.54 22.25
N GLU A 125 -17.49 19.14 21.15
CA GLU A 125 -18.94 19.14 20.99
C GLU A 125 -19.54 17.72 21.05
#